data_844b94d6022af1ce53eef403c2640102
#
_entry.id   844b94d6022af1ce53eef403c2640102
#
_cell.length_a   1.000
_cell.length_b   1.000
_cell.length_c   1.000
_cell.angle_alpha   90.00
_cell.angle_beta   90.00
_cell.angle_gamma   90.00
#
_symmetry.space_group_name_H-M   'P 1'
#
loop_
_entity.id
_entity.type
_entity.pdbx_description
1 polymer ?
#
loop_
_entity_poly.entity_id
_entity_poly.type
_entity_poly.pdbx_seq_one_letter_code
_entity_poly.pdbx_strand_id
1 'polypeptide(L)'
;VAAGDWRLYFLKRDRIAAVTVDDVNRVARTYFKASNRTLARFIPTEQAQRVEIAAAPSASDALKGYTGKAALAAGETFDPTPANIDARTETFTIGDALKVSLLPKDTRGDTVIVNATFRFGDIEALKRSPDPAGSAAGAMLMRGSRTMSREQIAQRFETLKTSADVSGGVQSAEINLNSKREQLADALALAADVLRNPAFPEAEFEQFRLQTITGLESARKEPGTIAGMAMGEYFDPWPKDHPFAHQSIDETLQRMRALKREDAVAFHRDFYGTAEGEISIVGDFDPVAVKAQLRALFGDWRSATPHAPVGTRYTDVAARAVRLETPDKANAVVLARSNLSLNDKDADYPALMVASNVLGGGSLSSRLGDRLRQKEGLSYNVGSSIVPDSSREGRDDAGLLTIQAIAAPENVTRLDAALREEVARFVRDGITEAELKSSVNDLLTQRQQGRASDASVAGLLGRNLYMGRTMAWAADFDAKLKALTVNDVNAAIRKHIKPEALSVFAAGDFAKAKK
;
A
#
# COMPACT_ATOMS: atom_id res chain seq x y z
N VAL A 1 14.76 -22.35 -0.73
CA VAL A 1 15.68 -22.53 -1.86
C VAL A 1 17.12 -22.30 -1.42
N ALA A 2 17.41 -21.22 -0.66
CA ALA A 2 18.78 -20.95 -0.17
C ALA A 2 19.38 -22.03 0.73
N ALA A 3 18.54 -22.86 1.37
CA ALA A 3 18.97 -23.99 2.21
C ALA A 3 19.20 -25.30 1.41
N GLY A 4 19.11 -25.27 0.08
CA GLY A 4 19.38 -26.40 -0.81
C GLY A 4 18.16 -27.27 -1.14
N ASP A 5 17.12 -27.30 -0.29
CA ASP A 5 15.88 -28.06 -0.54
C ASP A 5 14.68 -27.33 0.04
N TRP A 6 13.63 -27.14 -0.77
CA TRP A 6 12.41 -26.45 -0.37
C TRP A 6 11.63 -27.19 0.74
N ARG A 7 11.76 -28.49 0.85
CA ARG A 7 11.11 -29.31 1.89
C ARG A 7 11.59 -28.99 3.29
N LEU A 8 12.80 -28.43 3.44
CA LEU A 8 13.33 -27.97 4.74
C LEU A 8 12.45 -26.88 5.37
N TYR A 9 11.78 -26.06 4.55
CA TYR A 9 10.83 -25.08 5.07
C TYR A 9 9.68 -25.75 5.82
N PHE A 10 9.09 -26.78 5.24
CA PHE A 10 7.98 -27.50 5.85
C PHE A 10 8.42 -28.30 7.07
N LEU A 11 9.57 -28.97 6.99
CA LEU A 11 10.17 -29.65 8.13
C LEU A 11 10.42 -28.70 9.31
N LYS A 12 10.95 -27.51 9.05
CA LYS A 12 11.18 -26.48 10.08
C LYS A 12 9.84 -26.03 10.69
N ARG A 13 8.85 -25.75 9.87
CA ARG A 13 7.49 -25.38 10.32
C ARG A 13 6.90 -26.45 11.25
N ASP A 14 6.97 -27.71 10.84
CA ASP A 14 6.38 -28.82 11.61
C ASP A 14 7.14 -29.06 12.91
N ARG A 15 8.47 -28.88 12.91
CA ARG A 15 9.28 -28.91 14.14
C ARG A 15 8.94 -27.77 15.09
N ILE A 16 8.75 -26.55 14.59
CA ILE A 16 8.33 -25.39 15.41
C ILE A 16 6.95 -25.66 16.03
N ALA A 17 6.02 -26.19 15.26
CA ALA A 17 4.67 -26.51 15.74
C ALA A 17 4.65 -27.61 16.85
N ALA A 18 5.67 -28.43 16.92
CA ALA A 18 5.83 -29.49 17.94
C ALA A 18 6.58 -29.04 19.20
N VAL A 19 7.14 -27.81 19.24
CA VAL A 19 7.88 -27.29 20.39
C VAL A 19 6.94 -27.09 21.58
N THR A 20 7.34 -27.60 22.73
CA THR A 20 6.63 -27.45 24.01
C THR A 20 7.26 -26.36 24.88
N VAL A 21 6.54 -25.91 25.90
CA VAL A 21 7.08 -24.99 26.93
C VAL A 21 8.31 -25.59 27.61
N ASP A 22 8.29 -26.90 27.87
CA ASP A 22 9.42 -27.59 28.49
C ASP A 22 10.63 -27.61 27.59
N ASP A 23 10.47 -27.73 26.27
CA ASP A 23 11.58 -27.64 25.31
C ASP A 23 12.19 -26.25 25.32
N VAL A 24 11.37 -25.20 25.32
CA VAL A 24 11.86 -23.80 25.41
C VAL A 24 12.63 -23.58 26.70
N ASN A 25 12.09 -23.99 27.84
CA ASN A 25 12.73 -23.87 29.14
C ASN A 25 14.05 -24.66 29.22
N ARG A 26 14.07 -25.89 28.69
CA ARG A 26 15.26 -26.73 28.62
C ARG A 26 16.35 -26.06 27.78
N VAL A 27 16.01 -25.56 26.60
CA VAL A 27 16.94 -24.87 25.69
C VAL A 27 17.48 -23.61 26.35
N ALA A 28 16.60 -22.79 26.95
CA ALA A 28 17.00 -21.57 27.64
C ALA A 28 18.03 -21.86 28.76
N ARG A 29 17.75 -22.84 29.62
CA ARG A 29 18.68 -23.26 30.69
C ARG A 29 19.98 -23.84 30.18
N THR A 30 19.95 -24.52 29.03
CA THR A 30 21.14 -25.15 28.42
C THR A 30 22.07 -24.15 27.77
N TYR A 31 21.51 -23.18 27.04
CA TYR A 31 22.30 -22.29 26.16
C TYR A 31 22.45 -20.87 26.68
N PHE A 32 21.46 -20.31 27.44
CA PHE A 32 21.55 -18.94 27.95
C PHE A 32 22.34 -18.87 29.27
N LYS A 33 23.61 -19.21 29.19
CA LYS A 33 24.56 -19.13 30.30
C LYS A 33 25.56 -17.99 30.05
N ALA A 34 26.00 -17.33 31.11
CA ALA A 34 27.02 -16.28 31.00
C ALA A 34 28.30 -16.79 30.31
N SER A 35 28.67 -18.06 30.58
CA SER A 35 29.82 -18.72 29.97
C SER A 35 29.66 -19.09 28.48
N ASN A 36 28.43 -19.02 27.96
CA ASN A 36 28.10 -19.32 26.57
C ASN A 36 27.80 -18.05 25.75
N ARG A 37 28.14 -16.89 26.31
CA ARG A 37 27.91 -15.60 25.64
C ARG A 37 29.15 -15.16 24.88
N THR A 38 29.01 -14.94 23.57
CA THR A 38 30.02 -14.28 22.75
C THR A 38 29.58 -12.85 22.47
N LEU A 39 30.42 -11.87 22.78
CA LEU A 39 30.21 -10.47 22.42
C LEU A 39 31.09 -10.15 21.21
N ALA A 40 30.45 -9.87 20.08
CA ALA A 40 31.16 -9.39 18.90
C ALA A 40 30.99 -7.87 18.76
N ARG A 41 32.07 -7.16 18.41
CA ARG A 41 32.06 -5.75 18.04
C ARG A 41 32.40 -5.63 16.57
N PHE A 42 31.54 -4.97 15.80
CA PHE A 42 31.85 -4.61 14.43
C PHE A 42 32.68 -3.32 14.43
N ILE A 43 33.92 -3.42 13.96
CA ILE A 43 34.81 -2.27 13.79
C ILE A 43 35.04 -2.16 12.28
N PRO A 44 34.60 -1.08 11.62
CA PRO A 44 34.88 -0.86 10.21
C PRO A 44 36.39 -0.85 9.94
N THR A 45 36.83 -1.60 8.95
CA THR A 45 38.25 -1.66 8.53
C THR A 45 38.30 -1.80 7.02
N GLU A 46 39.32 -1.20 6.39
CA GLU A 46 39.56 -1.27 4.95
C GLU A 46 40.00 -2.67 4.49
N GLN A 47 40.61 -3.45 5.38
CA GLN A 47 41.08 -4.82 5.11
C GLN A 47 40.53 -5.77 6.15
N ALA A 48 39.45 -6.50 5.80
CA ALA A 48 38.85 -7.49 6.68
C ALA A 48 39.58 -8.85 6.56
N GLN A 49 40.05 -9.39 7.70
CA GLN A 49 40.49 -10.78 7.77
C GLN A 49 39.27 -11.69 7.93
N ARG A 50 38.97 -12.46 6.89
CA ARG A 50 37.80 -13.36 6.88
C ARG A 50 38.22 -14.77 7.30
N VAL A 51 37.42 -15.41 8.16
CA VAL A 51 37.58 -16.80 8.58
C VAL A 51 36.78 -17.71 7.64
N GLU A 52 37.29 -18.88 7.32
CA GLU A 52 36.50 -19.88 6.60
C GLU A 52 35.35 -20.39 7.45
N ILE A 53 34.15 -20.43 6.84
CA ILE A 53 32.93 -20.94 7.49
C ILE A 53 32.81 -22.43 7.13
N ALA A 54 32.64 -23.29 8.14
CA ALA A 54 32.41 -24.70 7.93
C ALA A 54 31.17 -24.97 7.07
N ALA A 55 31.23 -25.99 6.22
CA ALA A 55 30.09 -26.36 5.36
C ALA A 55 28.85 -26.72 6.19
N ALA A 56 27.70 -26.25 5.75
CA ALA A 56 26.43 -26.58 6.38
C ALA A 56 26.09 -28.08 6.21
N PRO A 57 25.36 -28.71 7.17
CA PRO A 57 24.88 -30.07 7.03
C PRO A 57 24.04 -30.27 5.76
N SER A 58 24.10 -31.45 5.17
CA SER A 58 23.35 -31.79 3.96
C SER A 58 21.82 -31.67 4.19
N ALA A 59 21.11 -31.03 3.25
CA ALA A 59 19.66 -30.95 3.26
C ALA A 59 19.02 -32.35 3.21
N SER A 60 19.62 -33.30 2.51
CA SER A 60 19.17 -34.69 2.38
C SER A 60 19.15 -35.42 3.73
N ASP A 61 20.17 -35.20 4.57
CA ASP A 61 20.23 -35.81 5.89
C ASP A 61 19.16 -35.28 6.84
N ALA A 62 18.87 -33.97 6.77
CA ALA A 62 17.83 -33.34 7.56
C ALA A 62 16.41 -33.79 7.17
N LEU A 63 16.22 -34.21 5.92
CA LEU A 63 14.94 -34.67 5.35
C LEU A 63 14.72 -36.19 5.44
N LYS A 64 15.69 -36.93 5.93
CA LYS A 64 15.59 -38.39 6.04
C LYS A 64 14.40 -38.79 6.93
N GLY A 65 13.45 -39.53 6.35
CA GLY A 65 12.23 -39.97 7.02
C GLY A 65 11.12 -38.89 7.14
N TYR A 66 11.31 -37.70 6.56
CA TYR A 66 10.28 -36.68 6.56
C TYR A 66 9.24 -36.89 5.45
N THR A 67 8.00 -37.20 5.82
CA THR A 67 6.88 -37.46 4.89
C THR A 67 5.94 -36.26 4.68
N GLY A 68 6.06 -35.22 5.51
CA GLY A 68 5.16 -34.06 5.49
C GLY A 68 3.79 -34.34 6.13
N LYS A 69 2.94 -33.33 6.14
CA LYS A 69 1.53 -33.43 6.52
C LYS A 69 0.67 -33.72 5.29
N ALA A 70 -0.54 -34.27 5.51
CA ALA A 70 -1.53 -34.45 4.44
C ALA A 70 -1.77 -33.12 3.67
N ALA A 71 -1.94 -33.22 2.36
CA ALA A 71 -2.24 -32.07 1.53
C ALA A 71 -3.61 -31.49 1.91
N LEU A 72 -3.70 -30.16 1.96
CA LEU A 72 -4.99 -29.48 2.09
C LEU A 72 -5.83 -29.72 0.83
N ALA A 73 -7.15 -29.73 0.96
CA ALA A 73 -8.08 -29.76 -0.15
C ALA A 73 -7.74 -28.67 -1.19
N ALA A 74 -7.84 -29.00 -2.47
CA ALA A 74 -7.33 -28.15 -3.54
C ALA A 74 -8.15 -26.86 -3.74
N GLY A 75 -9.39 -26.82 -3.28
CA GLY A 75 -10.36 -25.79 -3.65
C GLY A 75 -10.89 -25.99 -5.08
N GLU A 76 -11.79 -25.14 -5.53
CA GLU A 76 -12.32 -25.16 -6.88
C GLU A 76 -11.34 -24.59 -7.92
N THR A 77 -11.49 -24.99 -9.17
CA THR A 77 -10.85 -24.30 -10.31
C THR A 77 -11.66 -23.04 -10.64
N PHE A 78 -11.19 -21.89 -10.18
CA PHE A 78 -11.91 -20.64 -10.38
C PHE A 78 -11.55 -19.99 -11.70
N ASP A 79 -12.55 -19.61 -12.50
CA ASP A 79 -12.38 -18.81 -13.72
C ASP A 79 -12.26 -17.32 -13.33
N PRO A 80 -11.09 -16.66 -13.54
CA PRO A 80 -10.85 -15.26 -13.17
C PRO A 80 -11.36 -14.25 -14.20
N THR A 81 -12.27 -14.65 -15.10
CA THR A 81 -12.86 -13.70 -16.06
C THR A 81 -13.79 -12.70 -15.37
N PRO A 82 -13.82 -11.44 -15.82
CA PRO A 82 -14.74 -10.45 -15.29
C PRO A 82 -16.20 -10.88 -15.29
N ALA A 83 -16.63 -11.57 -16.36
CA ALA A 83 -18.01 -12.05 -16.48
C ALA A 83 -18.36 -13.10 -15.43
N ASN A 84 -17.46 -14.06 -15.17
CA ASN A 84 -17.69 -15.06 -14.13
C ASN A 84 -17.68 -14.44 -12.71
N ILE A 85 -16.79 -13.48 -12.44
CA ILE A 85 -16.76 -12.78 -11.17
C ILE A 85 -18.09 -12.04 -10.93
N ASP A 86 -18.58 -11.27 -11.92
CA ASP A 86 -19.87 -10.56 -11.81
C ASP A 86 -21.05 -11.53 -11.63
N ALA A 87 -21.10 -12.61 -12.42
CA ALA A 87 -22.19 -13.59 -12.35
C ALA A 87 -22.28 -14.31 -10.98
N ARG A 88 -21.14 -14.46 -10.29
CA ARG A 88 -21.06 -15.15 -8.99
C ARG A 88 -21.11 -14.20 -7.81
N THR A 89 -20.96 -12.89 -8.04
CA THR A 89 -20.98 -11.89 -6.97
C THR A 89 -22.41 -11.47 -6.65
N GLU A 90 -22.82 -11.69 -5.40
CA GLU A 90 -24.07 -11.15 -4.90
C GLU A 90 -23.82 -9.78 -4.28
N THR A 91 -24.66 -8.79 -4.61
CA THR A 91 -24.60 -7.44 -4.04
C THR A 91 -25.90 -7.08 -3.32
N PHE A 92 -25.79 -6.40 -2.19
CA PHE A 92 -26.93 -5.88 -1.43
C PHE A 92 -26.50 -4.68 -0.57
N THR A 93 -27.46 -4.04 0.11
CA THR A 93 -27.21 -2.90 0.99
C THR A 93 -27.67 -3.22 2.41
N ILE A 94 -26.90 -2.77 3.41
CA ILE A 94 -27.30 -2.81 4.82
C ILE A 94 -27.66 -1.38 5.23
N GLY A 95 -28.92 -1.16 5.63
CA GLY A 95 -29.47 0.18 5.77
C GLY A 95 -29.42 0.91 4.44
N ASP A 96 -29.14 2.23 4.47
CA ASP A 96 -29.18 3.08 3.28
C ASP A 96 -27.79 3.36 2.70
N ALA A 97 -26.71 3.00 3.41
CA ALA A 97 -25.39 3.54 3.13
C ALA A 97 -24.27 2.49 2.99
N LEU A 98 -24.45 1.27 3.50
CA LEU A 98 -23.40 0.25 3.49
C LEU A 98 -23.66 -0.76 2.39
N LYS A 99 -22.90 -0.70 1.30
CA LYS A 99 -22.97 -1.63 0.17
C LYS A 99 -22.11 -2.85 0.45
N VAL A 100 -22.58 -4.03 0.03
CA VAL A 100 -21.89 -5.30 0.28
C VAL A 100 -21.80 -6.11 -1.02
N SER A 101 -20.63 -6.68 -1.28
CA SER A 101 -20.39 -7.68 -2.32
C SER A 101 -19.90 -8.98 -1.70
N LEU A 102 -20.55 -10.08 -2.01
CA LEU A 102 -20.19 -11.43 -1.56
C LEU A 102 -19.85 -12.29 -2.77
N LEU A 103 -18.65 -12.88 -2.80
CA LEU A 103 -18.23 -13.86 -3.79
C LEU A 103 -17.83 -15.16 -3.08
N PRO A 104 -18.80 -16.04 -2.80
CA PRO A 104 -18.51 -17.33 -2.21
C PRO A 104 -17.86 -18.27 -3.24
N LYS A 105 -16.81 -18.97 -2.81
CA LYS A 105 -16.10 -19.97 -3.62
C LYS A 105 -15.30 -20.91 -2.73
N ASP A 106 -15.11 -22.14 -3.16
CA ASP A 106 -14.25 -23.08 -2.44
C ASP A 106 -12.79 -22.67 -2.60
N THR A 107 -12.09 -22.46 -1.50
CA THR A 107 -10.69 -22.05 -1.52
C THR A 107 -9.77 -23.08 -0.89
N ARG A 108 -8.52 -23.14 -1.35
CA ARG A 108 -7.54 -24.01 -0.72
C ARG A 108 -7.32 -23.64 0.73
N GLY A 109 -7.70 -24.53 1.66
CA GLY A 109 -7.55 -24.33 3.09
C GLY A 109 -8.58 -23.38 3.68
N ASP A 110 -9.76 -23.31 3.06
CA ASP A 110 -10.98 -22.64 3.54
C ASP A 110 -10.76 -21.15 3.85
N THR A 111 -9.94 -20.49 3.03
CA THR A 111 -9.57 -19.09 3.24
C THR A 111 -10.68 -18.13 2.84
N VAL A 112 -10.81 -17.04 3.60
CA VAL A 112 -11.75 -15.95 3.37
C VAL A 112 -11.04 -14.61 3.51
N ILE A 113 -11.23 -13.75 2.53
CA ILE A 113 -10.74 -12.37 2.56
C ILE A 113 -11.92 -11.43 2.79
N VAL A 114 -11.76 -10.51 3.73
CA VAL A 114 -12.72 -9.43 4.00
C VAL A 114 -12.00 -8.10 3.85
N ASN A 115 -12.57 -7.22 3.04
CA ASN A 115 -12.20 -5.81 2.99
C ASN A 115 -13.45 -4.98 3.27
N ALA A 116 -13.38 -4.09 4.26
CA ALA A 116 -14.46 -3.16 4.56
C ALA A 116 -13.90 -1.76 4.70
N THR A 117 -14.60 -0.79 4.14
CA THR A 117 -14.30 0.65 4.27
C THR A 117 -15.56 1.37 4.74
N PHE A 118 -15.44 2.11 5.82
CA PHE A 118 -16.50 2.95 6.39
C PHE A 118 -16.07 4.39 6.23
N ARG A 119 -16.92 5.21 5.60
CA ARG A 119 -16.61 6.60 5.25
C ARG A 119 -17.45 7.55 6.07
N PHE A 120 -16.81 8.64 6.47
CA PHE A 120 -17.40 9.68 7.32
C PHE A 120 -16.69 11.02 7.09
N GLY A 121 -17.29 12.08 7.55
CA GLY A 121 -16.69 13.41 7.58
C GLY A 121 -16.78 14.17 6.26
N ASP A 122 -17.06 15.45 6.38
CA ASP A 122 -16.95 16.47 5.34
C ASP A 122 -15.93 17.53 5.76
N ILE A 123 -15.62 18.46 4.87
CA ILE A 123 -14.64 19.54 5.13
C ILE A 123 -15.03 20.36 6.36
N GLU A 124 -16.31 20.70 6.52
CA GLU A 124 -16.76 21.58 7.60
C GLU A 124 -16.66 20.90 8.97
N ALA A 125 -16.90 19.59 9.02
CA ALA A 125 -16.68 18.81 10.22
C ALA A 125 -15.18 18.68 10.55
N LEU A 126 -14.35 18.40 9.54
CA LEU A 126 -12.91 18.24 9.72
C LEU A 126 -12.22 19.53 10.18
N LYS A 127 -12.66 20.71 9.72
CA LYS A 127 -12.16 22.01 10.21
C LYS A 127 -12.37 22.23 11.71
N ARG A 128 -13.37 21.57 12.30
CA ARG A 128 -13.67 21.68 13.73
C ARG A 128 -12.88 20.69 14.59
N SER A 129 -12.20 19.74 13.97
CA SER A 129 -11.39 18.72 14.67
C SER A 129 -9.92 19.10 14.66
N PRO A 130 -9.19 18.98 15.77
CA PRO A 130 -7.76 19.21 15.77
C PRO A 130 -7.05 18.20 14.87
N ASP A 131 -6.20 18.67 13.98
CA ASP A 131 -5.26 17.81 13.27
C ASP A 131 -4.03 17.56 14.19
N PRO A 132 -3.60 16.32 14.43
CA PRO A 132 -3.89 15.06 13.73
C PRO A 132 -4.83 14.08 14.47
N ALA A 133 -5.91 14.55 15.10
CA ALA A 133 -6.80 13.70 15.91
C ALA A 133 -7.36 12.50 15.15
N GLY A 134 -7.73 12.67 13.87
CA GLY A 134 -8.26 11.59 13.04
C GLY A 134 -7.24 10.47 12.80
N SER A 135 -6.01 10.82 12.49
CA SER A 135 -4.92 9.85 12.33
C SER A 135 -4.58 9.14 13.65
N ALA A 136 -4.62 9.86 14.76
CA ALA A 136 -4.42 9.27 16.08
C ALA A 136 -5.56 8.33 16.47
N ALA A 137 -6.82 8.70 16.20
CA ALA A 137 -7.95 7.83 16.44
C ALA A 137 -7.82 6.49 15.69
N GLY A 138 -7.44 6.53 14.41
CA GLY A 138 -7.20 5.34 13.61
C GLY A 138 -6.05 4.48 14.11
N ALA A 139 -4.93 5.10 14.49
CA ALA A 139 -3.76 4.39 15.02
C ALA A 139 -4.01 3.71 16.37
N MET A 140 -5.02 4.17 17.11
CA MET A 140 -5.35 3.62 18.45
C MET A 140 -6.28 2.41 18.39
N LEU A 141 -6.96 2.12 17.28
CA LEU A 141 -7.96 1.06 17.19
C LEU A 141 -7.44 -0.29 17.67
N MET A 142 -6.31 -0.76 17.14
CA MET A 142 -5.71 -2.05 17.50
C MET A 142 -4.90 -2.01 18.84
N ARG A 143 -4.92 -0.89 19.56
CA ARG A 143 -4.17 -0.72 20.81
C ARG A 143 -4.99 -0.95 22.08
N GLY A 144 -6.19 -1.47 21.94
CA GLY A 144 -7.07 -1.88 23.02
C GLY A 144 -8.53 -1.57 22.74
N SER A 145 -9.41 -2.50 23.05
CA SER A 145 -10.86 -2.30 23.08
C SER A 145 -11.34 -2.16 24.54
N ARG A 146 -12.63 -1.89 24.72
CA ARG A 146 -13.20 -1.80 26.09
C ARG A 146 -13.06 -3.09 26.88
N THR A 147 -12.87 -4.22 26.22
CA THR A 147 -12.85 -5.55 26.83
C THR A 147 -11.48 -6.24 26.78
N MET A 148 -10.57 -5.79 25.92
CA MET A 148 -9.29 -6.44 25.67
C MET A 148 -8.15 -5.45 25.58
N SER A 149 -6.98 -5.82 26.13
CA SER A 149 -5.72 -5.09 25.91
C SER A 149 -5.22 -5.35 24.48
N ARG A 150 -4.21 -4.58 24.05
CA ARG A 150 -3.52 -4.75 22.78
C ARG A 150 -2.98 -6.17 22.60
N GLU A 151 -2.34 -6.72 23.61
CA GLU A 151 -1.78 -8.07 23.58
C GLU A 151 -2.88 -9.12 23.49
N GLN A 152 -4.00 -8.93 24.20
CA GLN A 152 -5.15 -9.85 24.14
C GLN A 152 -5.80 -9.82 22.76
N ILE A 153 -5.95 -8.67 22.13
CA ILE A 153 -6.44 -8.54 20.75
C ILE A 153 -5.52 -9.29 19.79
N ALA A 154 -4.21 -9.06 19.87
CA ALA A 154 -3.23 -9.73 19.02
C ALA A 154 -3.27 -11.26 19.23
N GLN A 155 -3.28 -11.72 20.47
CA GLN A 155 -3.36 -13.15 20.80
C GLN A 155 -4.67 -13.78 20.33
N ARG A 156 -5.80 -13.04 20.42
CA ARG A 156 -7.08 -13.55 19.96
C ARG A 156 -7.11 -13.74 18.45
N PHE A 157 -6.61 -12.78 17.65
CA PHE A 157 -6.47 -12.94 16.19
C PHE A 157 -5.52 -14.07 15.82
N GLU A 158 -4.42 -14.25 16.55
CA GLU A 158 -3.50 -15.38 16.34
C GLU A 158 -4.19 -16.72 16.63
N THR A 159 -4.94 -16.83 17.72
CA THR A 159 -5.74 -18.04 18.07
C THR A 159 -6.76 -18.35 16.99
N LEU A 160 -7.38 -17.32 16.40
CA LEU A 160 -8.30 -17.42 15.27
C LEU A 160 -7.58 -17.68 13.94
N LYS A 161 -6.24 -17.78 13.92
CA LYS A 161 -5.45 -17.95 12.69
C LYS A 161 -5.80 -16.91 11.63
N THR A 162 -6.14 -15.72 12.05
CA THR A 162 -6.57 -14.60 11.23
C THR A 162 -5.50 -13.53 11.22
N SER A 163 -5.08 -13.12 10.03
CA SER A 163 -4.35 -11.86 9.86
C SER A 163 -5.38 -10.73 9.78
N ALA A 164 -5.28 -9.77 10.66
CA ALA A 164 -6.24 -8.66 10.76
C ALA A 164 -5.51 -7.32 10.80
N ASP A 165 -6.05 -6.36 10.05
CA ASP A 165 -5.74 -4.94 10.17
C ASP A 165 -7.04 -4.16 10.33
N VAL A 166 -7.15 -3.40 11.42
CA VAL A 166 -8.24 -2.46 11.66
C VAL A 166 -7.61 -1.10 11.85
N SER A 167 -7.80 -0.25 10.89
CA SER A 167 -7.15 1.05 10.82
C SER A 167 -8.14 2.17 10.48
N GLY A 168 -7.68 3.42 10.56
CA GLY A 168 -8.51 4.55 10.20
C GLY A 168 -7.72 5.83 10.00
N GLY A 169 -8.40 6.81 9.45
CA GLY A 169 -7.87 8.11 9.13
C GLY A 169 -8.91 9.21 9.33
N VAL A 170 -8.76 10.30 8.60
CA VAL A 170 -9.60 11.48 8.75
C VAL A 170 -10.98 11.37 8.08
N GLN A 171 -11.14 10.50 7.06
CA GLN A 171 -12.41 10.34 6.33
C GLN A 171 -12.84 8.88 6.13
N SER A 172 -12.04 7.91 6.63
CA SER A 172 -12.41 6.50 6.54
C SER A 172 -11.83 5.69 7.67
N ALA A 173 -12.47 4.54 7.92
CA ALA A 173 -11.93 3.46 8.72
C ALA A 173 -12.05 2.16 7.93
N GLU A 174 -11.12 1.24 8.15
CA GLU A 174 -10.99 0.03 7.35
C GLU A 174 -10.85 -1.21 8.22
N ILE A 175 -11.41 -2.31 7.74
CA ILE A 175 -11.17 -3.66 8.25
C ILE A 175 -10.64 -4.50 7.10
N ASN A 176 -9.47 -5.10 7.26
CA ASN A 176 -8.89 -6.05 6.34
C ASN A 176 -8.60 -7.36 7.08
N LEU A 177 -9.25 -8.45 6.68
CA LEU A 177 -9.06 -9.77 7.29
C LEU A 177 -8.65 -10.79 6.23
N ASN A 178 -7.70 -11.64 6.62
CA ASN A 178 -7.43 -12.91 5.95
C ASN A 178 -7.64 -14.02 7.00
N SER A 179 -8.75 -14.71 6.88
CA SER A 179 -9.24 -15.67 7.87
C SER A 179 -9.54 -17.02 7.23
N LYS A 180 -10.18 -17.88 7.99
CA LYS A 180 -10.72 -19.16 7.52
C LYS A 180 -12.21 -19.22 7.80
N ARG A 181 -12.91 -20.05 7.03
CA ARG A 181 -14.35 -20.25 7.15
C ARG A 181 -14.82 -20.44 8.61
N GLU A 182 -14.19 -21.37 9.35
CA GLU A 182 -14.57 -21.68 10.73
C GLU A 182 -14.36 -20.51 11.72
N GLN A 183 -13.39 -19.65 11.45
CA GLN A 183 -13.01 -18.54 12.33
C GLN A 183 -13.60 -17.20 11.90
N LEU A 184 -14.21 -17.13 10.72
CA LEU A 184 -14.67 -15.88 10.12
C LEU A 184 -15.63 -15.11 11.02
N ALA A 185 -16.59 -15.80 11.62
CA ALA A 185 -17.60 -15.19 12.48
C ALA A 185 -16.98 -14.50 13.70
N ASP A 186 -16.09 -15.20 14.39
CA ASP A 186 -15.38 -14.65 15.56
C ASP A 186 -14.42 -13.53 15.16
N ALA A 187 -13.73 -13.67 14.02
CA ALA A 187 -12.79 -12.65 13.52
C ALA A 187 -13.50 -11.36 13.13
N LEU A 188 -14.65 -11.45 12.46
CA LEU A 188 -15.51 -10.30 12.14
C LEU A 188 -16.04 -9.61 13.39
N ALA A 189 -16.50 -10.39 14.37
CA ALA A 189 -16.99 -9.85 15.64
C ALA A 189 -15.88 -9.10 16.40
N LEU A 190 -14.67 -9.68 16.47
CA LEU A 190 -13.52 -9.03 17.10
C LEU A 190 -13.10 -7.76 16.36
N ALA A 191 -13.02 -7.79 15.03
CA ALA A 191 -12.68 -6.61 14.24
C ALA A 191 -13.70 -5.48 14.40
N ALA A 192 -15.00 -5.84 14.45
CA ALA A 192 -16.07 -4.88 14.71
C ALA A 192 -15.99 -4.29 16.13
N ASP A 193 -15.63 -5.09 17.15
CA ASP A 193 -15.44 -4.60 18.52
C ASP A 193 -14.27 -3.61 18.59
N VAL A 194 -13.14 -3.96 18.01
CA VAL A 194 -11.95 -3.08 17.93
C VAL A 194 -12.28 -1.77 17.23
N LEU A 195 -13.03 -1.81 16.12
CA LEU A 195 -13.41 -0.63 15.37
C LEU A 195 -14.43 0.26 16.10
N ARG A 196 -15.43 -0.36 16.73
CA ARG A 196 -16.57 0.36 17.34
C ARG A 196 -16.32 0.78 18.78
N ASN A 197 -15.51 0.03 19.52
CA ASN A 197 -15.33 0.16 20.97
C ASN A 197 -13.86 0.28 21.40
N PRO A 198 -13.03 1.11 20.74
CA PRO A 198 -11.65 1.30 21.19
C PRO A 198 -11.60 1.94 22.59
N ALA A 199 -10.63 1.53 23.40
CA ALA A 199 -10.46 2.02 24.77
C ALA A 199 -9.57 3.27 24.88
N PHE A 200 -8.72 3.52 23.90
CA PHE A 200 -7.72 4.59 23.92
C PHE A 200 -6.88 4.61 25.21
N PRO A 201 -6.18 3.52 25.59
CA PRO A 201 -5.40 3.50 26.83
C PRO A 201 -4.33 4.61 26.82
N GLU A 202 -4.19 5.33 27.93
CA GLU A 202 -3.25 6.46 28.05
C GLU A 202 -1.82 6.07 27.70
N ALA A 203 -1.33 4.95 28.26
CA ALA A 203 0.02 4.47 27.99
C ALA A 203 0.27 4.14 26.51
N GLU A 204 -0.71 3.56 25.82
CA GLU A 204 -0.63 3.26 24.39
C GLU A 204 -0.68 4.52 23.53
N PHE A 205 -1.47 5.52 23.95
CA PHE A 205 -1.52 6.81 23.28
C PHE A 205 -0.18 7.56 23.40
N GLU A 206 0.39 7.63 24.59
CA GLU A 206 1.71 8.25 24.81
C GLU A 206 2.81 7.52 24.03
N GLN A 207 2.77 6.20 23.99
CA GLN A 207 3.70 5.42 23.20
C GLN A 207 3.57 5.73 21.70
N PHE A 208 2.35 5.78 21.18
CA PHE A 208 2.07 6.17 19.79
C PHE A 208 2.60 7.57 19.50
N ARG A 209 2.28 8.56 20.35
CA ARG A 209 2.71 9.95 20.22
C ARG A 209 4.24 10.06 20.17
N LEU A 210 4.94 9.42 21.12
CA LEU A 210 6.40 9.42 21.18
C LEU A 210 7.04 8.73 19.97
N GLN A 211 6.51 7.58 19.54
CA GLN A 211 6.98 6.87 18.33
C GLN A 211 6.84 7.75 17.09
N THR A 212 5.69 8.43 16.93
CA THR A 212 5.43 9.31 15.79
C THR A 212 6.39 10.50 15.79
N ILE A 213 6.58 11.17 16.94
CA ILE A 213 7.54 12.28 17.08
C ILE A 213 8.96 11.82 16.71
N THR A 214 9.42 10.69 17.27
CA THR A 214 10.75 10.15 16.98
C THR A 214 10.93 9.80 15.50
N GLY A 215 9.89 9.21 14.89
CA GLY A 215 9.87 8.91 13.46
C GLY A 215 10.00 10.16 12.58
N LEU A 216 9.23 11.21 12.90
CA LEU A 216 9.28 12.49 12.18
C LEU A 216 10.65 13.19 12.35
N GLU A 217 11.22 13.18 13.55
CA GLU A 217 12.55 13.75 13.80
C GLU A 217 13.65 13.00 13.03
N SER A 218 13.55 11.70 12.92
CA SER A 218 14.46 10.89 12.10
C SER A 218 14.28 11.18 10.60
N ALA A 219 13.04 11.29 10.15
CA ALA A 219 12.69 11.54 8.75
C ALA A 219 13.19 12.89 8.22
N ARG A 220 13.39 13.88 9.11
CA ARG A 220 13.97 15.20 8.75
C ARG A 220 15.30 15.16 8.02
N LYS A 221 16.06 14.07 8.20
CA LYS A 221 17.41 13.93 7.66
C LYS A 221 17.45 13.03 6.43
N GLU A 222 16.31 12.47 6.03
CA GLU A 222 16.25 11.52 4.93
C GLU A 222 16.01 12.24 3.59
N PRO A 223 16.88 12.03 2.58
CA PRO A 223 16.77 12.70 1.28
C PRO A 223 15.38 12.53 0.63
N GLY A 224 14.82 11.31 0.69
CA GLY A 224 13.50 11.03 0.13
C GLY A 224 12.39 11.84 0.80
N THR A 225 12.44 11.99 2.12
CA THR A 225 11.47 12.79 2.88
C THR A 225 11.60 14.27 2.53
N ILE A 226 12.81 14.80 2.51
CA ILE A 226 13.06 16.23 2.22
C ILE A 226 12.62 16.59 0.80
N ALA A 227 12.96 15.77 -0.21
CA ALA A 227 12.51 15.97 -1.58
C ALA A 227 10.99 15.85 -1.71
N GLY A 228 10.40 14.84 -1.04
CA GLY A 228 8.95 14.59 -1.03
C GLY A 228 8.14 15.72 -0.40
N MET A 229 8.62 16.25 0.74
CA MET A 229 7.99 17.38 1.42
C MET A 229 8.02 18.65 0.56
N ALA A 230 9.17 18.99 -0.02
CA ALA A 230 9.30 20.16 -0.90
C ALA A 230 8.44 20.02 -2.16
N MET A 231 8.35 18.81 -2.73
CA MET A 231 7.45 18.53 -3.86
C MET A 231 5.99 18.62 -3.44
N GLY A 232 5.62 18.05 -2.29
CA GLY A 232 4.26 18.09 -1.74
C GLY A 232 3.79 19.52 -1.50
N GLU A 233 4.63 20.36 -0.89
CA GLU A 233 4.35 21.79 -0.68
C GLU A 233 4.16 22.54 -2.00
N TYR A 234 5.00 22.27 -3.00
CA TYR A 234 4.95 22.96 -4.29
C TYR A 234 3.69 22.63 -5.10
N PHE A 235 3.24 21.39 -5.02
CA PHE A 235 2.04 20.90 -5.72
C PHE A 235 0.78 20.91 -4.86
N ASP A 236 0.82 21.52 -3.67
CA ASP A 236 -0.35 21.61 -2.81
C ASP A 236 -1.43 22.50 -3.43
N PRO A 237 -2.63 21.98 -3.72
CA PRO A 237 -3.71 22.77 -4.30
C PRO A 237 -4.53 23.52 -3.24
N TRP A 238 -4.26 23.27 -1.94
CA TRP A 238 -5.11 23.74 -0.85
C TRP A 238 -4.58 25.00 -0.18
N PRO A 239 -5.48 25.92 0.24
CA PRO A 239 -5.10 27.01 1.12
C PRO A 239 -4.64 26.47 2.48
N LYS A 240 -3.79 27.23 3.17
CA LYS A 240 -3.14 26.79 4.43
C LYS A 240 -4.09 26.39 5.57
N ASP A 241 -5.31 26.91 5.58
CA ASP A 241 -6.36 26.60 6.56
C ASP A 241 -7.21 25.38 6.17
N HIS A 242 -6.93 24.77 5.01
CA HIS A 242 -7.66 23.59 4.58
C HIS A 242 -7.19 22.33 5.36
N PRO A 243 -8.11 21.42 5.77
CA PRO A 243 -7.74 20.21 6.52
C PRO A 243 -6.73 19.30 5.82
N PHE A 244 -6.67 19.35 4.50
CA PHE A 244 -5.73 18.56 3.68
C PHE A 244 -4.56 19.37 3.14
N ALA A 245 -4.38 20.62 3.58
CA ALA A 245 -3.22 21.41 3.18
C ALA A 245 -1.92 20.75 3.62
N HIS A 246 -0.90 20.88 2.77
CA HIS A 246 0.43 20.37 3.06
C HIS A 246 0.99 20.96 4.36
N GLN A 247 1.49 20.08 5.23
CA GLN A 247 2.10 20.41 6.51
C GLN A 247 3.60 20.16 6.43
N SER A 248 4.40 21.09 6.89
CA SER A 248 5.82 20.86 7.13
C SER A 248 6.03 19.84 8.28
N ILE A 249 7.21 19.24 8.34
CA ILE A 249 7.57 18.35 9.47
C ILE A 249 7.49 19.10 10.80
N ASP A 250 7.88 20.39 10.83
CA ASP A 250 7.83 21.20 12.05
C ASP A 250 6.40 21.47 12.52
N GLU A 251 5.50 21.81 11.58
CA GLU A 251 4.08 21.98 11.90
C GLU A 251 3.48 20.67 12.39
N THR A 252 3.78 19.55 11.72
CA THR A 252 3.29 18.21 12.13
C THR A 252 3.83 17.83 13.52
N LEU A 253 5.12 18.07 13.80
CA LEU A 253 5.71 17.86 15.14
C LEU A 253 5.04 18.72 16.20
N GLN A 254 4.82 20.00 15.93
CA GLN A 254 4.15 20.91 16.87
C GLN A 254 2.74 20.42 17.19
N ARG A 255 1.95 20.04 16.17
CA ARG A 255 0.60 19.52 16.34
C ARG A 255 0.58 18.19 17.09
N MET A 256 1.50 17.27 16.76
CA MET A 256 1.62 15.98 17.46
C MET A 256 1.99 16.15 18.93
N ARG A 257 2.85 17.13 19.27
CA ARG A 257 3.18 17.44 20.67
C ARG A 257 2.02 18.05 21.45
N ALA A 258 1.16 18.82 20.77
CA ALA A 258 -0.02 19.45 21.36
C ALA A 258 -1.23 18.50 21.47
N LEU A 259 -1.25 17.42 20.68
CA LEU A 259 -2.35 16.47 20.61
C LEU A 259 -2.58 15.78 21.97
N LYS A 260 -3.82 15.74 22.40
CA LYS A 260 -4.28 15.04 23.60
C LYS A 260 -5.02 13.77 23.23
N ARG A 261 -5.02 12.80 24.14
CA ARG A 261 -5.79 11.56 23.98
C ARG A 261 -7.28 11.84 23.77
N GLU A 262 -7.80 12.82 24.50
CA GLU A 262 -9.20 13.25 24.44
C GLU A 262 -9.61 13.73 23.04
N ASP A 263 -8.68 14.30 22.26
CA ASP A 263 -8.94 14.73 20.87
C ASP A 263 -9.19 13.51 19.98
N ALA A 264 -8.41 12.44 20.14
CA ALA A 264 -8.60 11.19 19.40
C ALA A 264 -9.91 10.48 19.83
N VAL A 265 -10.23 10.48 21.12
CA VAL A 265 -11.51 9.95 21.65
C VAL A 265 -12.69 10.72 21.09
N ALA A 266 -12.62 12.05 21.10
CA ALA A 266 -13.68 12.91 20.54
C ALA A 266 -13.84 12.67 19.04
N PHE A 267 -12.73 12.57 18.29
CA PHE A 267 -12.79 12.28 16.87
C PHE A 267 -13.47 10.94 16.59
N HIS A 268 -13.11 9.86 17.30
CA HIS A 268 -13.77 8.58 17.13
C HIS A 268 -15.27 8.66 17.42
N ARG A 269 -15.66 9.29 18.53
CA ARG A 269 -17.07 9.44 18.91
C ARG A 269 -17.89 10.21 17.86
N ASP A 270 -17.31 11.27 17.30
CA ASP A 270 -18.03 12.22 16.46
C ASP A 270 -18.04 11.82 14.97
N PHE A 271 -17.04 11.05 14.52
CA PHE A 271 -16.86 10.71 13.11
C PHE A 271 -17.10 9.23 12.81
N TYR A 272 -16.62 8.30 13.66
CA TYR A 272 -16.65 6.89 13.34
C TYR A 272 -18.07 6.33 13.32
N GLY A 273 -18.38 5.65 12.23
CA GLY A 273 -19.70 5.10 11.92
C GLY A 273 -19.88 5.01 10.42
N THR A 274 -21.02 4.51 9.98
CA THR A 274 -21.33 4.41 8.56
C THR A 274 -22.15 5.60 8.12
N ALA A 275 -21.53 6.58 7.44
CA ALA A 275 -22.24 7.55 6.62
C ALA A 275 -22.34 7.05 5.18
N GLU A 276 -21.30 6.42 4.68
CA GLU A 276 -21.21 5.65 3.44
C GLU A 276 -20.17 4.54 3.63
N GLY A 277 -20.28 3.41 2.94
CA GLY A 277 -19.25 2.38 3.05
C GLY A 277 -19.46 1.19 2.13
N GLU A 278 -18.42 0.37 2.05
CA GLU A 278 -18.35 -0.83 1.23
C GLU A 278 -17.75 -1.99 2.03
N ILE A 279 -18.36 -3.17 1.90
CA ILE A 279 -17.80 -4.44 2.37
C ILE A 279 -17.72 -5.40 1.19
N SER A 280 -16.57 -6.03 1.00
CA SER A 280 -16.38 -7.10 0.03
C SER A 280 -15.81 -8.33 0.73
N ILE A 281 -16.40 -9.49 0.47
CA ILE A 281 -15.97 -10.77 1.05
C ILE A 281 -15.81 -11.78 -0.08
N VAL A 282 -14.64 -12.41 -0.15
CA VAL A 282 -14.29 -13.39 -1.18
C VAL A 282 -13.70 -14.63 -0.51
N GLY A 283 -14.17 -15.81 -0.85
CA GLY A 283 -13.62 -17.06 -0.35
C GLY A 283 -14.66 -18.07 0.10
N ASP A 284 -14.26 -18.97 1.01
CA ASP A 284 -15.09 -20.06 1.48
C ASP A 284 -15.89 -19.67 2.74
N PHE A 285 -17.15 -19.32 2.56
CA PHE A 285 -18.04 -18.92 3.65
C PHE A 285 -19.52 -19.23 3.32
N ASP A 286 -20.37 -19.23 4.35
CA ASP A 286 -21.82 -19.29 4.20
C ASP A 286 -22.40 -17.87 3.99
N PRO A 287 -22.93 -17.55 2.79
CA PRO A 287 -23.46 -16.21 2.51
C PRO A 287 -24.64 -15.82 3.40
N VAL A 288 -25.48 -16.78 3.83
CA VAL A 288 -26.66 -16.50 4.67
C VAL A 288 -26.22 -16.10 6.07
N ALA A 289 -25.29 -16.85 6.66
CA ALA A 289 -24.73 -16.56 7.97
C ALA A 289 -23.98 -15.21 7.97
N VAL A 290 -23.14 -14.97 6.95
CA VAL A 290 -22.38 -13.72 6.82
C VAL A 290 -23.31 -12.52 6.67
N LYS A 291 -24.36 -12.58 5.86
CA LYS A 291 -25.36 -11.49 5.73
C LYS A 291 -26.03 -11.15 7.07
N ALA A 292 -26.43 -12.17 7.81
CA ALA A 292 -27.05 -11.98 9.13
C ALA A 292 -26.06 -11.30 10.09
N GLN A 293 -24.82 -11.76 10.11
CA GLN A 293 -23.77 -11.23 10.97
C GLN A 293 -23.42 -9.78 10.63
N LEU A 294 -23.21 -9.45 9.35
CA LEU A 294 -22.91 -8.07 8.93
C LEU A 294 -24.03 -7.09 9.31
N ARG A 295 -25.30 -7.52 9.19
CA ARG A 295 -26.44 -6.71 9.65
C ARG A 295 -26.41 -6.50 11.17
N ALA A 296 -26.10 -7.52 11.93
CA ALA A 296 -25.99 -7.42 13.39
C ALA A 296 -24.82 -6.54 13.83
N LEU A 297 -23.68 -6.60 13.14
CA LEU A 297 -22.48 -5.84 13.50
C LEU A 297 -22.51 -4.37 13.08
N PHE A 298 -23.12 -4.06 11.93
CA PHE A 298 -23.02 -2.74 11.31
C PHE A 298 -24.38 -2.10 10.95
N GLY A 299 -25.49 -2.80 11.13
CA GLY A 299 -26.81 -2.33 10.74
C GLY A 299 -27.29 -1.09 11.49
N ASP A 300 -26.87 -0.92 12.73
CA ASP A 300 -27.18 0.21 13.62
C ASP A 300 -26.04 1.23 13.74
N TRP A 301 -24.87 0.93 13.19
CA TRP A 301 -23.69 1.78 13.37
C TRP A 301 -23.68 2.92 12.37
N ARG A 302 -24.00 4.11 12.82
CA ARG A 302 -24.08 5.33 12.01
C ARG A 302 -23.06 6.36 12.45
N SER A 303 -22.45 7.05 11.48
CA SER A 303 -21.67 8.26 11.76
C SER A 303 -22.62 9.42 12.08
N ALA A 304 -22.24 10.21 13.08
CA ALA A 304 -22.91 11.48 13.33
C ALA A 304 -22.59 12.54 12.27
N THR A 305 -21.53 12.34 11.50
CA THR A 305 -21.02 13.27 10.48
C THR A 305 -21.24 12.69 9.09
N PRO A 306 -21.90 13.41 8.16
CA PRO A 306 -22.07 12.96 6.79
C PRO A 306 -20.72 12.82 6.10
N HIS A 307 -20.64 11.96 5.10
CA HIS A 307 -19.47 11.84 4.24
C HIS A 307 -19.63 12.71 2.99
N ALA A 308 -18.62 13.53 2.73
CA ALA A 308 -18.44 14.19 1.43
C ALA A 308 -16.98 14.01 1.01
N PRO A 309 -16.71 13.38 -0.14
CA PRO A 309 -15.35 13.18 -0.60
C PRO A 309 -14.69 14.54 -0.88
N VAL A 310 -13.44 14.67 -0.44
CA VAL A 310 -12.62 15.85 -0.69
C VAL A 310 -11.66 15.51 -1.82
N GLY A 311 -11.99 15.95 -3.02
CA GLY A 311 -11.19 15.78 -4.23
C GLY A 311 -10.43 17.04 -4.60
N THR A 312 -9.33 16.87 -5.32
CA THR A 312 -8.55 17.96 -5.90
C THR A 312 -8.82 18.07 -7.39
N ARG A 313 -9.04 19.29 -7.89
CA ARG A 313 -9.13 19.50 -9.33
C ARG A 313 -7.75 19.58 -9.96
N TYR A 314 -7.67 19.25 -11.24
CA TYR A 314 -6.48 19.51 -12.02
C TYR A 314 -6.09 21.00 -11.92
N THR A 315 -4.82 21.24 -11.68
CA THR A 315 -4.22 22.59 -11.72
C THR A 315 -2.97 22.51 -12.57
N ASP A 316 -2.79 23.50 -13.45
CA ASP A 316 -1.56 23.69 -14.17
C ASP A 316 -0.52 24.29 -13.23
N VAL A 317 0.66 23.65 -13.14
CA VAL A 317 1.73 24.06 -12.23
C VAL A 317 3.00 24.26 -13.05
N ALA A 318 3.61 25.43 -12.96
CA ALA A 318 4.84 25.76 -13.67
C ALA A 318 5.98 24.80 -13.30
N ALA A 319 6.82 24.42 -14.25
CA ALA A 319 7.95 23.54 -13.96
C ALA A 319 8.97 24.20 -13.03
N ARG A 320 9.50 23.42 -12.08
CA ARG A 320 10.50 23.87 -11.13
C ARG A 320 11.60 22.82 -10.95
N ALA A 321 12.84 23.26 -10.78
CA ALA A 321 13.96 22.42 -10.37
C ALA A 321 14.48 22.89 -9.02
N VAL A 322 14.54 21.98 -8.04
CA VAL A 322 14.95 22.27 -6.66
C VAL A 322 16.01 21.26 -6.23
N ARG A 323 17.07 21.76 -5.59
CA ARG A 323 18.10 20.93 -4.94
C ARG A 323 18.18 21.28 -3.46
N LEU A 324 18.14 20.26 -2.62
CA LEU A 324 18.09 20.37 -1.17
C LEU A 324 19.26 19.58 -0.57
N GLU A 325 20.03 20.23 0.29
CA GLU A 325 21.20 19.61 0.94
C GLU A 325 20.76 18.64 2.06
N THR A 326 21.34 17.46 2.04
CA THR A 326 21.22 16.45 3.10
C THR A 326 22.60 15.91 3.45
N PRO A 327 23.32 16.56 4.38
CA PRO A 327 24.70 16.21 4.72
C PRO A 327 24.83 14.73 5.15
N ASP A 328 26.01 14.15 4.86
CA ASP A 328 26.42 12.79 5.26
C ASP A 328 25.55 11.65 4.69
N LYS A 329 24.76 11.89 3.66
CA LYS A 329 24.00 10.85 2.97
C LYS A 329 24.74 10.34 1.73
N ALA A 330 24.93 9.01 1.68
CA ALA A 330 25.63 8.36 0.57
C ALA A 330 24.82 8.41 -0.74
N ASN A 331 23.50 8.48 -0.66
CA ASN A 331 22.60 8.50 -1.80
C ASN A 331 21.78 9.79 -1.83
N ALA A 332 21.52 10.28 -3.02
CA ALA A 332 20.53 11.30 -3.31
C ALA A 332 19.26 10.66 -3.84
N VAL A 333 18.11 11.28 -3.56
CA VAL A 333 16.81 10.94 -4.14
C VAL A 333 16.39 12.04 -5.10
N VAL A 334 15.93 11.64 -6.28
CA VAL A 334 15.40 12.53 -7.32
C VAL A 334 13.95 12.15 -7.56
N LEU A 335 13.05 13.09 -7.34
CA LEU A 335 11.62 12.98 -7.61
C LEU A 335 11.26 13.96 -8.72
N ALA A 336 10.53 13.47 -9.73
CA ALA A 336 9.97 14.35 -10.75
C ALA A 336 8.46 14.14 -10.83
N ARG A 337 7.73 15.25 -11.07
CA ARG A 337 6.27 15.25 -11.16
C ARG A 337 5.78 16.27 -12.16
N SER A 338 4.73 15.91 -12.88
CA SER A 338 3.82 16.83 -13.55
C SER A 338 2.38 16.43 -13.32
N ASN A 339 1.49 17.41 -13.17
CA ASN A 339 0.05 17.17 -13.13
C ASN A 339 -0.45 16.85 -14.53
N LEU A 340 -1.43 15.96 -14.62
CA LEU A 340 -2.10 15.57 -15.86
C LEU A 340 -3.60 15.81 -15.71
N SER A 341 -4.23 16.45 -16.71
CA SER A 341 -5.70 16.44 -16.79
C SER A 341 -6.11 15.06 -17.29
N LEU A 342 -6.38 14.16 -16.37
CA LEU A 342 -6.64 12.74 -16.65
C LEU A 342 -7.45 12.09 -15.52
N ASN A 343 -8.55 11.43 -15.88
CA ASN A 343 -9.26 10.53 -14.98
C ASN A 343 -9.40 9.11 -15.55
N ASP A 344 -9.85 8.15 -14.74
CA ASP A 344 -9.94 6.74 -15.13
C ASP A 344 -11.11 6.43 -16.11
N LYS A 345 -11.93 7.43 -16.45
CA LYS A 345 -12.99 7.38 -17.46
C LYS A 345 -12.54 7.92 -18.82
N ASP A 346 -11.36 8.57 -18.86
CA ASP A 346 -10.81 9.12 -20.10
C ASP A 346 -10.57 8.05 -21.16
N ALA A 347 -10.91 8.38 -22.41
CA ALA A 347 -10.67 7.50 -23.54
C ALA A 347 -9.17 7.18 -23.74
N ASP A 348 -8.29 8.11 -23.37
CA ASP A 348 -6.84 7.99 -23.50
C ASP A 348 -6.20 7.19 -22.35
N TYR A 349 -6.95 6.89 -21.27
CA TYR A 349 -6.39 6.23 -20.10
C TYR A 349 -5.76 4.85 -20.40
N PRO A 350 -6.38 3.94 -21.18
CA PRO A 350 -5.73 2.68 -21.57
C PRO A 350 -4.41 2.89 -22.32
N ALA A 351 -4.35 3.88 -23.21
CA ALA A 351 -3.15 4.22 -23.96
C ALA A 351 -2.04 4.77 -23.04
N LEU A 352 -2.41 5.59 -22.06
CA LEU A 352 -1.46 6.12 -21.05
C LEU A 352 -0.98 5.05 -20.07
N MET A 353 -1.76 4.00 -19.80
CA MET A 353 -1.28 2.82 -19.05
C MET A 353 -0.15 2.11 -19.79
N VAL A 354 -0.29 1.93 -21.11
CA VAL A 354 0.79 1.38 -21.97
C VAL A 354 1.99 2.32 -21.96
N ALA A 355 1.78 3.62 -22.15
CA ALA A 355 2.83 4.63 -22.09
C ALA A 355 3.61 4.60 -20.76
N SER A 356 2.90 4.50 -19.64
CA SER A 356 3.49 4.39 -18.29
C SER A 356 4.37 3.15 -18.16
N ASN A 357 3.88 2.00 -18.65
CA ASN A 357 4.64 0.73 -18.60
C ASN A 357 5.93 0.81 -19.42
N VAL A 358 5.88 1.37 -20.61
CA VAL A 358 7.05 1.54 -21.51
C VAL A 358 8.04 2.55 -20.93
N LEU A 359 7.57 3.67 -20.37
CA LEU A 359 8.46 4.73 -19.88
C LEU A 359 9.29 4.28 -18.68
N GLY A 360 8.65 3.74 -17.64
CA GLY A 360 9.34 3.39 -16.40
C GLY A 360 8.61 2.41 -15.50
N GLY A 361 7.39 1.98 -15.86
CA GLY A 361 6.57 1.05 -15.06
C GLY A 361 6.89 -0.44 -15.28
N GLY A 362 7.59 -0.79 -16.35
CA GLY A 362 8.00 -2.17 -16.64
C GLY A 362 9.05 -2.68 -15.65
N SER A 363 8.86 -3.93 -15.18
CA SER A 363 9.69 -4.48 -14.09
C SER A 363 11.15 -4.76 -14.48
N LEU A 364 11.41 -5.14 -15.72
CA LEU A 364 12.74 -5.57 -16.16
C LEU A 364 13.31 -4.70 -17.28
N SER A 365 12.47 -4.18 -18.18
CA SER A 365 12.88 -3.31 -19.27
C SER A 365 11.91 -2.12 -19.38
N SER A 366 12.46 -0.94 -19.31
CA SER A 366 11.74 0.32 -19.52
C SER A 366 12.72 1.35 -20.04
N ARG A 367 12.25 2.37 -20.74
CA ARG A 367 13.15 3.37 -21.34
C ARG A 367 14.01 4.07 -20.31
N LEU A 368 13.43 4.47 -19.18
CA LEU A 368 14.20 5.08 -18.08
C LEU A 368 15.17 4.08 -17.45
N GLY A 369 14.75 2.83 -17.26
CA GLY A 369 15.63 1.77 -16.74
C GLY A 369 16.81 1.48 -17.65
N ASP A 370 16.57 1.33 -18.94
CA ASP A 370 17.60 1.07 -19.94
C ASP A 370 18.58 2.24 -20.06
N ARG A 371 18.08 3.49 -20.06
CA ARG A 371 18.91 4.68 -20.18
C ARG A 371 19.72 4.94 -18.91
N LEU A 372 19.03 5.08 -17.77
CA LEU A 372 19.64 5.62 -16.55
C LEU A 372 20.36 4.55 -15.73
N ARG A 373 19.90 3.29 -15.78
CA ARG A 373 20.50 2.17 -15.04
C ARG A 373 21.50 1.39 -15.89
N GLN A 374 21.08 0.89 -17.07
CA GLN A 374 21.88 -0.07 -17.82
C GLN A 374 22.98 0.62 -18.64
N LYS A 375 22.64 1.67 -19.41
CA LYS A 375 23.58 2.33 -20.33
C LYS A 375 24.50 3.31 -19.62
N GLU A 376 23.95 4.15 -18.74
CA GLU A 376 24.72 5.24 -18.13
C GLU A 376 25.15 4.98 -16.69
N GLY A 377 24.59 3.96 -16.02
CA GLY A 377 24.95 3.59 -14.64
C GLY A 377 24.70 4.70 -13.61
N LEU A 378 23.76 5.62 -13.88
CA LEU A 378 23.52 6.79 -13.05
C LEU A 378 22.62 6.48 -11.85
N SER A 379 21.77 5.47 -11.97
CA SER A 379 20.80 5.12 -10.94
C SER A 379 20.66 3.59 -10.83
N TYR A 380 20.67 3.09 -9.61
CA TYR A 380 20.35 1.68 -9.36
C TYR A 380 18.84 1.40 -9.46
N ASN A 381 18.02 2.36 -9.02
CA ASN A 381 16.57 2.23 -9.00
C ASN A 381 15.93 3.47 -9.65
N VAL A 382 15.26 3.26 -10.77
CA VAL A 382 14.50 4.29 -11.46
C VAL A 382 13.17 3.70 -11.93
N GLY A 383 12.10 4.46 -11.75
CA GLY A 383 10.77 4.08 -12.18
C GLY A 383 9.89 5.29 -12.43
N SER A 384 8.82 5.09 -13.20
CA SER A 384 7.78 6.09 -13.40
C SER A 384 6.39 5.49 -13.29
N SER A 385 5.41 6.34 -13.00
CA SER A 385 3.99 5.96 -12.93
C SER A 385 3.12 7.09 -13.46
N ILE A 386 2.12 6.75 -14.25
CA ILE A 386 1.01 7.63 -14.61
C ILE A 386 -0.22 7.15 -13.83
N VAL A 387 -0.75 8.02 -13.00
CA VAL A 387 -1.91 7.73 -12.15
C VAL A 387 -3.05 8.65 -12.57
N PRO A 388 -4.20 8.13 -12.99
CA PRO A 388 -5.39 8.95 -13.26
C PRO A 388 -6.05 9.35 -11.96
N ASP A 389 -6.80 10.42 -11.96
CA ASP A 389 -7.81 10.62 -10.95
C ASP A 389 -8.87 9.50 -11.02
N SER A 390 -9.28 9.01 -9.87
CA SER A 390 -10.30 7.97 -9.75
C SER A 390 -11.43 8.45 -8.85
N SER A 391 -11.73 9.75 -8.85
CA SER A 391 -12.85 10.28 -8.10
C SER A 391 -14.16 9.71 -8.65
N ARG A 392 -15.07 9.35 -7.74
CA ARG A 392 -16.39 8.79 -8.09
C ARG A 392 -17.18 9.70 -9.01
N GLU A 393 -17.07 10.98 -8.83
CA GLU A 393 -17.79 11.97 -9.60
C GLU A 393 -17.11 12.30 -10.94
N GLY A 394 -15.83 11.96 -11.10
CA GLY A 394 -15.07 12.16 -12.34
C GLY A 394 -14.92 13.64 -12.73
N ARG A 395 -14.90 14.54 -11.74
CA ARG A 395 -14.83 15.99 -11.94
C ARG A 395 -13.46 16.58 -11.76
N ASP A 396 -12.59 15.83 -11.09
CA ASP A 396 -11.37 16.41 -10.56
C ASP A 396 -10.22 16.35 -11.54
N ASP A 397 -10.19 15.37 -12.44
CA ASP A 397 -9.16 15.19 -13.49
C ASP A 397 -7.72 15.36 -12.99
N ALA A 398 -7.50 15.09 -11.71
CA ALA A 398 -6.24 15.35 -11.02
C ALA A 398 -5.27 14.16 -11.16
N GLY A 399 -5.00 13.77 -12.40
CA GLY A 399 -4.00 12.76 -12.71
C GLY A 399 -2.58 13.31 -12.53
N LEU A 400 -1.61 12.40 -12.49
CA LEU A 400 -0.21 12.79 -12.35
C LEU A 400 0.74 11.79 -13.04
N LEU A 401 1.85 12.33 -13.54
CA LEU A 401 3.05 11.59 -13.88
C LEU A 401 4.08 11.80 -12.77
N THR A 402 4.60 10.69 -12.24
CA THR A 402 5.71 10.71 -11.28
C THR A 402 6.88 9.90 -11.81
N ILE A 403 8.10 10.36 -11.52
CA ILE A 403 9.34 9.62 -11.75
C ILE A 403 10.17 9.69 -10.48
N GLN A 404 10.75 8.56 -10.08
CA GLN A 404 11.64 8.48 -8.93
C GLN A 404 12.94 7.80 -9.33
N ALA A 405 14.06 8.33 -8.85
CA ALA A 405 15.38 7.72 -9.02
C ALA A 405 16.23 7.89 -7.75
N ILE A 406 17.12 6.92 -7.52
CA ILE A 406 18.12 6.97 -6.45
C ILE A 406 19.49 6.94 -7.12
N ALA A 407 20.36 7.89 -6.79
CA ALA A 407 21.68 8.04 -7.40
C ALA A 407 22.73 8.50 -6.37
N ALA A 408 24.01 8.33 -6.70
CA ALA A 408 25.07 9.03 -5.98
C ALA A 408 24.92 10.54 -6.18
N PRO A 409 25.17 11.40 -5.17
CA PRO A 409 24.96 12.85 -5.25
C PRO A 409 25.68 13.51 -6.42
N GLU A 410 26.88 13.06 -6.77
CA GLU A 410 27.67 13.54 -7.92
C GLU A 410 27.00 13.25 -9.27
N ASN A 411 26.17 12.24 -9.36
CA ASN A 411 25.49 11.85 -10.60
C ASN A 411 24.18 12.60 -10.85
N VAL A 412 23.62 13.29 -9.86
CA VAL A 412 22.27 13.90 -9.93
C VAL A 412 22.14 14.90 -11.09
N THR A 413 23.18 15.69 -11.39
CA THR A 413 23.14 16.65 -12.52
C THR A 413 23.00 15.92 -13.86
N ARG A 414 23.78 14.85 -14.05
CA ARG A 414 23.72 14.03 -15.27
C ARG A 414 22.42 13.25 -15.36
N LEU A 415 21.94 12.74 -14.23
CA LEU A 415 20.69 12.01 -14.14
C LEU A 415 19.50 12.91 -14.50
N ASP A 416 19.39 14.12 -13.95
CA ASP A 416 18.31 15.08 -14.30
C ASP A 416 18.33 15.42 -15.79
N ALA A 417 19.49 15.67 -16.37
CA ALA A 417 19.62 15.95 -17.80
C ALA A 417 19.18 14.75 -18.66
N ALA A 418 19.68 13.54 -18.34
CA ALA A 418 19.34 12.33 -19.08
C ALA A 418 17.86 11.92 -18.92
N LEU A 419 17.27 12.16 -17.74
CA LEU A 419 15.84 11.94 -17.47
C LEU A 419 14.98 12.86 -18.35
N ARG A 420 15.26 14.16 -18.35
CA ARG A 420 14.53 15.15 -19.17
C ARG A 420 14.65 14.85 -20.66
N GLU A 421 15.84 14.51 -21.10
CA GLU A 421 16.09 14.13 -22.50
C GLU A 421 15.30 12.87 -22.88
N GLU A 422 15.27 11.84 -22.01
CA GLU A 422 14.53 10.63 -22.28
C GLU A 422 13.02 10.87 -22.32
N VAL A 423 12.46 11.67 -21.40
CA VAL A 423 11.04 12.05 -21.44
C VAL A 423 10.72 12.85 -22.70
N ALA A 424 11.58 13.81 -23.09
CA ALA A 424 11.40 14.57 -24.32
C ALA A 424 11.48 13.67 -25.57
N ARG A 425 12.41 12.72 -25.59
CA ARG A 425 12.54 11.72 -26.66
C ARG A 425 11.31 10.82 -26.72
N PHE A 426 10.81 10.37 -25.59
CA PHE A 426 9.61 9.55 -25.48
C PHE A 426 8.38 10.24 -26.09
N VAL A 427 8.20 11.53 -25.82
CA VAL A 427 7.10 12.33 -26.41
C VAL A 427 7.28 12.56 -27.90
N ARG A 428 8.50 12.88 -28.34
CA ARG A 428 8.81 13.15 -29.76
C ARG A 428 8.68 11.90 -30.63
N ASP A 429 9.35 10.82 -30.23
CA ASP A 429 9.51 9.61 -31.04
C ASP A 429 8.37 8.59 -30.82
N GLY A 430 7.68 8.67 -29.68
CA GLY A 430 6.62 7.75 -29.31
C GLY A 430 7.15 6.35 -28.97
N ILE A 431 6.25 5.36 -28.94
CA ILE A 431 6.57 3.93 -28.75
C ILE A 431 6.63 3.19 -30.08
N THR A 432 7.26 2.01 -30.06
CA THR A 432 7.35 1.08 -31.19
C THR A 432 6.27 0.00 -31.12
N GLU A 433 6.03 -0.72 -32.23
CA GLU A 433 5.14 -1.90 -32.27
C GLU A 433 5.58 -2.99 -31.28
N ALA A 434 6.88 -3.20 -31.12
CA ALA A 434 7.42 -4.19 -30.19
C ALA A 434 7.13 -3.81 -28.73
N GLU A 435 7.29 -2.53 -28.37
CA GLU A 435 6.98 -2.01 -27.05
C GLU A 435 5.48 -2.08 -26.77
N LEU A 436 4.62 -1.72 -27.74
CA LEU A 436 3.17 -1.85 -27.61
C LEU A 436 2.78 -3.30 -27.30
N LYS A 437 3.22 -4.23 -28.14
CA LYS A 437 2.88 -5.66 -28.01
C LYS A 437 3.35 -6.23 -26.66
N SER A 438 4.57 -5.93 -26.25
CA SER A 438 5.10 -6.39 -24.97
C SER A 438 4.30 -5.80 -23.80
N SER A 439 4.08 -4.49 -23.79
CA SER A 439 3.39 -3.79 -22.71
C SER A 439 1.92 -4.22 -22.57
N VAL A 440 1.20 -4.38 -23.68
CA VAL A 440 -0.19 -4.88 -23.65
C VAL A 440 -0.26 -6.29 -23.08
N ASN A 441 0.64 -7.18 -23.49
CA ASN A 441 0.69 -8.55 -22.96
C ASN A 441 1.00 -8.55 -21.45
N ASP A 442 1.97 -7.77 -21.00
CA ASP A 442 2.33 -7.66 -19.60
C ASP A 442 1.16 -7.13 -18.74
N LEU A 443 0.52 -6.06 -19.18
CA LEU A 443 -0.63 -5.47 -18.51
C LEU A 443 -1.81 -6.45 -18.43
N LEU A 444 -2.16 -7.11 -19.51
CA LEU A 444 -3.25 -8.10 -19.54
C LEU A 444 -2.95 -9.30 -18.62
N THR A 445 -1.70 -9.78 -18.64
CA THR A 445 -1.25 -10.87 -17.78
C THR A 445 -1.33 -10.48 -16.29
N GLN A 446 -0.82 -9.30 -15.93
CA GLN A 446 -0.90 -8.79 -14.54
C GLN A 446 -2.35 -8.63 -14.09
N ARG A 447 -3.24 -8.10 -14.94
CA ARG A 447 -4.66 -7.94 -14.63
C ARG A 447 -5.37 -9.27 -14.46
N GLN A 448 -5.04 -10.27 -15.29
CA GLN A 448 -5.57 -11.64 -15.16
C GLN A 448 -5.07 -12.31 -13.86
N GLN A 449 -3.79 -12.20 -13.56
CA GLN A 449 -3.21 -12.72 -12.31
C GLN A 449 -3.83 -12.04 -11.07
N GLY A 450 -4.05 -10.72 -11.14
CA GLY A 450 -4.77 -9.99 -10.08
C GLY A 450 -6.16 -10.57 -9.83
N ARG A 451 -6.92 -10.88 -10.89
CA ARG A 451 -8.26 -11.50 -10.75
C ARG A 451 -8.23 -12.97 -10.30
N ALA A 452 -7.10 -13.63 -10.34
CA ALA A 452 -6.91 -14.96 -9.75
C ALA A 452 -6.57 -14.92 -8.25
N SER A 453 -6.29 -13.75 -7.70
CA SER A 453 -5.98 -13.53 -6.28
C SER A 453 -7.22 -13.06 -5.52
N ASP A 454 -7.63 -13.81 -4.50
CA ASP A 454 -8.83 -13.47 -3.69
C ASP A 454 -8.72 -12.11 -3.03
N ALA A 455 -7.54 -11.76 -2.52
CA ALA A 455 -7.30 -10.44 -1.92
C ALA A 455 -7.44 -9.29 -2.94
N SER A 456 -6.93 -9.49 -4.17
CA SER A 456 -7.08 -8.50 -5.23
C SER A 456 -8.53 -8.39 -5.71
N VAL A 457 -9.25 -9.51 -5.80
CA VAL A 457 -10.67 -9.52 -6.18
C VAL A 457 -11.51 -8.81 -5.11
N ALA A 458 -11.27 -9.07 -3.83
CA ALA A 458 -11.95 -8.36 -2.74
C ALA A 458 -11.74 -6.84 -2.85
N GLY A 459 -10.51 -6.39 -3.07
CA GLY A 459 -10.22 -4.96 -3.29
C GLY A 459 -10.93 -4.38 -4.52
N LEU A 460 -10.96 -5.13 -5.64
CA LEU A 460 -11.68 -4.71 -6.86
C LEU A 460 -13.19 -4.60 -6.64
N LEU A 461 -13.81 -5.56 -5.95
CA LEU A 461 -15.24 -5.55 -5.65
C LEU A 461 -15.61 -4.37 -4.74
N GLY A 462 -14.84 -4.13 -3.67
CA GLY A 462 -15.03 -2.96 -2.81
C GLY A 462 -14.91 -1.64 -3.56
N ARG A 463 -13.88 -1.49 -4.39
CA ARG A 463 -13.72 -0.31 -5.25
C ARG A 463 -14.87 -0.15 -6.24
N ASN A 464 -15.35 -1.24 -6.84
CA ASN A 464 -16.48 -1.20 -7.75
C ASN A 464 -17.77 -0.75 -7.06
N LEU A 465 -18.03 -1.21 -5.82
CA LEU A 465 -19.15 -0.71 -5.02
C LEU A 465 -19.07 0.80 -4.80
N TYR A 466 -17.89 1.30 -4.41
CA TYR A 466 -17.68 2.75 -4.22
C TYR A 466 -17.91 3.53 -5.51
N MET A 467 -17.30 3.08 -6.61
CA MET A 467 -17.36 3.76 -7.91
C MET A 467 -18.71 3.57 -8.63
N GLY A 468 -19.62 2.74 -8.13
CA GLY A 468 -20.91 2.45 -8.77
C GLY A 468 -20.76 1.70 -10.10
N ARG A 469 -19.80 0.77 -10.19
CA ARG A 469 -19.51 -0.03 -11.39
C ARG A 469 -19.35 -1.51 -11.06
N THR A 470 -19.27 -2.38 -12.08
CA THR A 470 -19.07 -3.83 -11.95
C THR A 470 -17.78 -4.26 -12.64
N MET A 471 -17.51 -5.55 -12.67
CA MET A 471 -16.36 -6.10 -13.42
C MET A 471 -16.50 -5.91 -14.94
N ALA A 472 -17.68 -5.53 -15.44
CA ALA A 472 -17.85 -5.13 -16.84
C ALA A 472 -16.91 -3.98 -17.23
N TRP A 473 -16.64 -3.05 -16.32
CA TRP A 473 -15.62 -2.01 -16.53
C TRP A 473 -14.22 -2.59 -16.76
N ALA A 474 -13.85 -3.64 -16.01
CA ALA A 474 -12.56 -4.30 -16.19
C ALA A 474 -12.48 -5.05 -17.52
N ALA A 475 -13.58 -5.66 -17.97
CA ALA A 475 -13.67 -6.31 -19.28
C ALA A 475 -13.55 -5.30 -20.43
N ASP A 476 -14.25 -4.17 -20.34
CA ASP A 476 -14.16 -3.08 -21.33
C ASP A 476 -12.74 -2.51 -21.41
N PHE A 477 -12.11 -2.29 -20.26
CA PHE A 477 -10.73 -1.82 -20.18
C PHE A 477 -9.74 -2.81 -20.84
N ASP A 478 -9.89 -4.12 -20.55
CA ASP A 478 -9.06 -5.16 -21.19
C ASP A 478 -9.28 -5.22 -22.73
N ALA A 479 -10.51 -5.01 -23.19
CA ALA A 479 -10.82 -4.93 -24.62
C ALA A 479 -10.18 -3.69 -25.27
N LYS A 480 -10.26 -2.53 -24.62
CA LYS A 480 -9.61 -1.30 -25.08
C LYS A 480 -8.09 -1.45 -25.15
N LEU A 481 -7.44 -2.07 -24.16
CA LEU A 481 -6.00 -2.36 -24.21
C LEU A 481 -5.63 -3.21 -25.42
N LYS A 482 -6.41 -4.24 -25.73
CA LYS A 482 -6.17 -5.13 -26.89
C LYS A 482 -6.35 -4.44 -28.24
N ALA A 483 -7.20 -3.43 -28.30
CA ALA A 483 -7.50 -2.69 -29.54
C ALA A 483 -6.53 -1.55 -29.83
N LEU A 484 -5.65 -1.18 -28.91
CA LEU A 484 -4.72 -0.05 -29.07
C LEU A 484 -3.76 -0.27 -30.24
N THR A 485 -3.55 0.79 -30.98
CA THR A 485 -2.47 0.91 -31.96
C THR A 485 -1.34 1.80 -31.45
N VAL A 486 -0.17 1.73 -32.07
CA VAL A 486 0.95 2.65 -31.78
C VAL A 486 0.53 4.10 -31.95
N ASN A 487 -0.30 4.40 -32.95
CA ASN A 487 -0.79 5.75 -33.21
C ASN A 487 -1.64 6.28 -32.04
N ASP A 488 -2.51 5.45 -31.46
CA ASP A 488 -3.36 5.83 -30.33
C ASP A 488 -2.50 6.17 -29.10
N VAL A 489 -1.53 5.30 -28.79
CA VAL A 489 -0.62 5.53 -27.65
C VAL A 489 0.24 6.78 -27.89
N ASN A 490 0.79 6.96 -29.08
CA ASN A 490 1.62 8.12 -29.40
C ASN A 490 0.83 9.42 -29.42
N ALA A 491 -0.44 9.39 -29.82
CA ALA A 491 -1.33 10.55 -29.72
C ALA A 491 -1.61 10.92 -28.26
N ALA A 492 -1.92 9.92 -27.41
CA ALA A 492 -2.15 10.13 -25.98
C ALA A 492 -0.89 10.67 -25.27
N ILE A 493 0.30 10.12 -25.58
CA ILE A 493 1.58 10.60 -25.04
C ILE A 493 1.75 12.10 -25.35
N ARG A 494 1.62 12.49 -26.64
CA ARG A 494 1.79 13.90 -27.05
C ARG A 494 0.73 14.85 -26.48
N LYS A 495 -0.48 14.34 -26.27
CA LYS A 495 -1.58 15.13 -25.69
C LYS A 495 -1.34 15.42 -24.20
N HIS A 496 -0.98 14.41 -23.41
CA HIS A 496 -0.97 14.49 -21.96
C HIS A 496 0.40 14.75 -21.34
N ILE A 497 1.50 14.26 -21.93
CA ILE A 497 2.84 14.41 -21.38
C ILE A 497 3.52 15.63 -21.97
N LYS A 498 3.84 16.61 -21.10
CA LYS A 498 4.53 17.85 -21.46
C LYS A 498 5.91 17.87 -20.79
N PRO A 499 7.00 17.57 -21.51
CA PRO A 499 8.34 17.54 -20.93
C PRO A 499 8.73 18.84 -20.23
N GLU A 500 8.27 19.98 -20.76
CA GLU A 500 8.49 21.32 -20.23
C GLU A 500 7.77 21.58 -18.90
N ALA A 501 6.72 20.82 -18.58
CA ALA A 501 5.97 20.93 -17.33
C ALA A 501 6.55 20.05 -16.20
N LEU A 502 7.62 19.29 -16.46
CA LEU A 502 8.18 18.35 -15.50
C LEU A 502 9.01 19.10 -14.44
N SER A 503 8.51 19.14 -13.21
CA SER A 503 9.23 19.62 -12.04
C SER A 503 10.15 18.53 -11.48
N VAL A 504 11.33 18.90 -10.97
CA VAL A 504 12.30 17.98 -10.39
C VAL A 504 12.75 18.47 -9.02
N PHE A 505 12.65 17.61 -8.02
CA PHE A 505 13.08 17.85 -6.64
C PHE A 505 14.13 16.80 -6.28
N ALA A 506 15.34 17.24 -5.98
CA ALA A 506 16.45 16.38 -5.61
C ALA A 506 16.95 16.74 -4.22
N ALA A 507 17.22 15.74 -3.39
CA ALA A 507 17.87 15.92 -2.10
C ALA A 507 19.06 14.97 -1.97
N GLY A 508 20.19 15.45 -1.46
CA GLY A 508 21.44 14.69 -1.34
C GLY A 508 22.57 15.55 -0.77
N ASP A 509 23.72 14.94 -0.49
CA ASP A 509 24.94 15.63 -0.05
C ASP A 509 25.72 16.19 -1.27
N PHE A 510 25.21 17.28 -1.83
CA PHE A 510 25.80 17.91 -3.02
C PHE A 510 27.05 18.74 -2.70
N ALA A 511 27.21 19.19 -1.46
CA ALA A 511 28.39 19.93 -1.03
C ALA A 511 29.64 19.04 -1.03
N LYS A 512 29.50 17.78 -0.60
CA LYS A 512 30.57 16.78 -0.61
C LYS A 512 30.89 16.28 -2.02
N ALA A 513 29.89 16.20 -2.89
CA ALA A 513 30.05 15.76 -4.27
C ALA A 513 30.86 16.73 -5.15
N LYS A 514 31.09 17.96 -4.68
CA LYS A 514 31.90 18.98 -5.39
C LYS A 514 33.38 18.93 -5.03
N LYS A 515 33.77 18.12 -4.06
CA LYS A 515 35.17 17.90 -3.66
C LYS A 515 35.74 16.65 -4.32
#